data_b8f4a38f20331bfce72795a11bee71cb
#
_entry.id   b8f4a38f20331bfce72795a11bee71cb
#
_cell.length_a   1.000
_cell.length_b   1.000
_cell.length_c   1.000
_cell.angle_alpha   90.00
_cell.angle_beta   90.00
_cell.angle_gamma   90.00
#
_symmetry.space_group_name_H-M   'P 1'
#
loop_
_entity.id
_entity.type
_entity.pdbx_description
1 polymer ?
#
loop_
_entity_poly.entity_id
_entity_poly.type
_entity_poly.pdbx_seq_one_letter_code
_entity_poly.pdbx_strand_id
1 'polypeptide(L)'
;MPAYCTHYIFACELLPALTEPAGFDLNRDAVMLGTQGPDVFFFHRIAPWMPGRSQRKIGSRLHRAKPGDILDAMAEYCTRCSTEKAIARSYAYGFILHYALDRQCHPFVYAKQQELADSGSPLHKSALHNIVEMSMDAVLLHEKLHIDDPRCFDTAVTVPDDPAVLDEVARLLSFTVYRVLGKRLQPTDARRALTDTKTMQRLLRDANGSKARIVGGIETILSPFTGNFRLTSMLRPKDLEKAKKYGNIENRNWRSPYAPGVRTESFFDLYRLAKAPAQEMIRGFDRICAGETDGAAVTQNLSFLTGVEVK
;
A
#
# COMPACT_ATOMS: atom_id res chain seq x y z
N MET A 1 1.91 0.32 6.99
CA MET A 1 0.83 1.25 6.60
C MET A 1 1.44 2.59 6.31
N PRO A 2 0.91 3.25 5.40
CA PRO A 2 0.99 3.11 3.97
C PRO A 2 1.61 4.33 3.34
N ALA A 3 2.55 4.12 2.48
CA ALA A 3 2.96 5.06 1.46
C ALA A 3 1.90 5.10 0.34
N TYR A 4 0.69 5.57 0.63
CA TYR A 4 -0.41 5.64 -0.36
C TYR A 4 -0.02 6.41 -1.61
N CYS A 5 0.71 7.53 -1.45
CA CYS A 5 1.13 8.32 -2.59
C CYS A 5 2.24 7.65 -3.38
N THR A 6 3.17 6.97 -2.73
CA THR A 6 4.23 6.21 -3.39
C THR A 6 3.66 5.14 -4.31
N HIS A 7 2.67 4.36 -3.84
CA HIS A 7 1.97 3.36 -4.65
C HIS A 7 1.20 3.99 -5.83
N TYR A 8 0.51 5.09 -5.58
CA TYR A 8 -0.20 5.83 -6.62
C TYR A 8 0.75 6.35 -7.71
N ILE A 9 1.87 6.98 -7.32
CA ILE A 9 2.86 7.50 -8.26
C ILE A 9 3.49 6.37 -9.06
N PHE A 10 3.80 5.25 -8.41
CA PHE A 10 4.33 4.05 -9.05
C PHE A 10 3.41 3.53 -10.18
N ALA A 11 2.10 3.49 -9.91
CA ALA A 11 1.14 3.11 -10.93
C ALA A 11 1.01 4.17 -12.04
N CYS A 12 1.01 5.46 -11.71
CA CYS A 12 0.98 6.52 -12.73
C CYS A 12 2.14 6.40 -13.72
N GLU A 13 3.33 6.05 -13.24
CA GLU A 13 4.51 5.86 -14.09
C GLU A 13 4.45 4.58 -14.95
N LEU A 14 3.78 3.53 -14.48
CA LEU A 14 3.68 2.25 -15.19
C LEU A 14 2.44 2.13 -16.08
N LEU A 15 1.40 2.92 -15.81
CA LEU A 15 0.11 2.84 -16.52
C LEU A 15 0.24 2.89 -18.05
N PRO A 16 1.06 3.77 -18.67
CA PRO A 16 1.22 3.79 -20.12
C PRO A 16 1.73 2.46 -20.69
N ALA A 17 2.65 1.80 -19.98
CA ALA A 17 3.21 0.52 -20.38
C ALA A 17 2.27 -0.67 -20.16
N LEU A 18 1.17 -0.48 -19.42
CA LEU A 18 0.16 -1.52 -19.16
C LEU A 18 -1.01 -1.43 -20.15
N THR A 19 -1.28 -0.27 -20.71
CA THR A 19 -2.46 -0.01 -21.53
C THR A 19 -2.35 -0.73 -22.89
N GLU A 20 -1.18 -0.71 -23.52
CA GLU A 20 -0.99 -1.32 -24.85
C GLU A 20 -1.06 -2.86 -24.85
N PRO A 21 -0.41 -3.57 -23.89
CA PRO A 21 -0.42 -5.04 -23.88
C PRO A 21 -1.65 -5.66 -23.19
N ALA A 22 -2.51 -4.88 -22.54
CA ALA A 22 -3.61 -5.43 -21.73
C ALA A 22 -4.62 -6.27 -22.54
N GLY A 23 -4.81 -5.99 -23.85
CA GLY A 23 -5.77 -6.70 -24.69
C GLY A 23 -7.24 -6.51 -24.27
N PHE A 24 -7.52 -5.55 -23.41
CA PHE A 24 -8.85 -5.12 -22.94
C PHE A 24 -8.81 -3.65 -22.51
N ASP A 25 -9.98 -3.02 -22.43
CA ASP A 25 -10.08 -1.63 -21.98
C ASP A 25 -9.71 -1.49 -20.48
N LEU A 26 -8.51 -1.02 -20.23
CA LEU A 26 -7.99 -0.84 -18.87
C LEU A 26 -8.76 0.27 -18.14
N ASN A 27 -9.42 -0.09 -17.05
CA ASN A 27 -10.09 0.88 -16.19
C ASN A 27 -9.06 1.52 -15.25
N ARG A 28 -8.71 2.79 -15.54
CA ARG A 28 -7.70 3.53 -14.77
C ARG A 28 -8.05 3.63 -13.28
N ASP A 29 -9.30 3.92 -12.97
CA ASP A 29 -9.76 4.10 -11.57
C ASP A 29 -9.63 2.80 -10.78
N ALA A 30 -9.93 1.67 -11.41
CA ALA A 30 -9.72 0.35 -10.79
C ALA A 30 -8.24 0.05 -10.57
N VAL A 31 -7.34 0.39 -11.52
CA VAL A 31 -5.88 0.25 -11.31
C VAL A 31 -5.45 1.10 -10.13
N MET A 32 -5.82 2.38 -10.09
CA MET A 32 -5.42 3.29 -9.00
C MET A 32 -5.93 2.83 -7.64
N LEU A 33 -7.17 2.32 -7.58
CA LEU A 33 -7.71 1.72 -6.36
C LEU A 33 -6.94 0.45 -5.98
N GLY A 34 -6.58 -0.38 -6.94
CA GLY A 34 -5.79 -1.59 -6.73
C GLY A 34 -4.42 -1.32 -6.11
N THR A 35 -3.81 -0.16 -6.41
CA THR A 35 -2.52 0.23 -5.82
C THR A 35 -2.55 0.42 -4.31
N GLN A 36 -3.73 0.52 -3.73
CA GLN A 36 -3.88 0.54 -2.28
C GLN A 36 -3.85 -0.87 -1.67
N GLY A 37 -3.94 -1.91 -2.49
CA GLY A 37 -3.79 -3.29 -2.07
C GLY A 37 -4.67 -3.67 -0.88
N PRO A 38 -4.13 -4.46 0.06
CA PRO A 38 -4.83 -4.84 1.29
C PRO A 38 -4.99 -3.69 2.29
N ASP A 39 -4.31 -2.55 2.09
CA ASP A 39 -4.28 -1.42 3.00
C ASP A 39 -5.64 -0.73 3.15
N VAL A 40 -6.53 -0.89 2.18
CA VAL A 40 -7.90 -0.40 2.24
C VAL A 40 -8.67 -0.90 3.48
N PHE A 41 -8.25 -2.01 4.08
CA PHE A 41 -8.89 -2.53 5.29
C PHE A 41 -8.44 -1.83 6.57
N PHE A 42 -7.28 -1.18 6.60
CA PHE A 42 -6.75 -0.61 7.83
C PHE A 42 -7.59 0.53 8.39
N PHE A 43 -8.31 1.24 7.54
CA PHE A 43 -9.21 2.31 7.96
C PHE A 43 -10.67 1.88 8.17
N HIS A 44 -11.00 0.60 7.92
CA HIS A 44 -12.36 0.12 8.07
C HIS A 44 -12.87 0.31 9.49
N ARG A 45 -13.85 1.20 9.65
CA ARG A 45 -14.49 1.55 10.94
C ARG A 45 -13.48 1.80 12.05
N ILE A 46 -12.45 2.61 11.75
CA ILE A 46 -11.38 2.91 12.70
C ILE A 46 -11.76 4.03 13.67
N ALA A 47 -12.59 4.97 13.25
CA ALA A 47 -12.96 6.10 14.07
C ALA A 47 -14.08 5.74 15.07
N PRO A 48 -14.06 6.34 16.30
CA PRO A 48 -15.02 6.01 17.36
C PRO A 48 -16.49 6.20 16.98
N TRP A 49 -16.77 7.10 16.04
CA TRP A 49 -18.13 7.38 15.55
C TRP A 49 -18.59 6.45 14.42
N MET A 50 -17.74 5.52 13.96
CA MET A 50 -18.09 4.56 12.91
C MET A 50 -18.69 3.30 13.55
N PRO A 51 -19.99 3.02 13.40
CA PRO A 51 -20.64 1.89 14.06
C PRO A 51 -20.26 0.56 13.41
N GLY A 52 -20.30 -0.50 14.22
CA GLY A 52 -20.09 -1.89 13.80
C GLY A 52 -18.66 -2.41 13.99
N ARG A 53 -18.47 -3.70 13.73
CA ARG A 53 -17.19 -4.38 13.97
C ARG A 53 -16.18 -4.07 12.88
N SER A 54 -15.00 -3.57 13.25
CA SER A 54 -13.90 -3.32 12.32
C SER A 54 -13.33 -4.60 11.71
N GLN A 55 -13.00 -4.55 10.41
CA GLN A 55 -12.36 -5.63 9.65
C GLN A 55 -10.86 -5.36 9.38
N ARG A 56 -10.26 -4.37 10.03
CA ARG A 56 -8.86 -3.96 9.77
C ARG A 56 -7.83 -5.09 9.86
N LYS A 57 -8.11 -6.13 10.67
CA LYS A 57 -7.25 -7.32 10.77
C LYS A 57 -7.14 -8.09 9.44
N ILE A 58 -8.06 -7.91 8.50
CA ILE A 58 -7.99 -8.53 7.16
C ILE A 58 -6.77 -8.01 6.41
N GLY A 59 -6.54 -6.70 6.41
CA GLY A 59 -5.34 -6.12 5.79
C GLY A 59 -4.06 -6.78 6.27
N SER A 60 -3.84 -6.82 7.59
CA SER A 60 -2.66 -7.47 8.17
C SER A 60 -2.55 -8.97 7.86
N ARG A 61 -3.68 -9.67 7.72
CA ARG A 61 -3.69 -11.11 7.38
C ARG A 61 -3.35 -11.33 5.92
N LEU A 62 -3.85 -10.51 5.00
CA LEU A 62 -3.51 -10.58 3.58
C LEU A 62 -2.03 -10.29 3.32
N HIS A 63 -1.43 -9.30 4.01
CA HIS A 63 0.01 -9.05 3.89
C HIS A 63 0.89 -10.21 4.38
N ARG A 64 0.34 -11.12 5.20
CA ARG A 64 1.05 -12.31 5.70
C ARG A 64 0.68 -13.59 4.98
N ALA A 65 -0.34 -13.55 4.12
CA ALA A 65 -0.73 -14.68 3.29
C ALA A 65 0.30 -14.90 2.17
N LYS A 66 0.29 -16.10 1.59
CA LYS A 66 1.08 -16.38 0.38
C LYS A 66 0.57 -15.53 -0.77
N PRO A 67 1.42 -14.70 -1.39
CA PRO A 67 0.96 -13.83 -2.48
C PRO A 67 0.43 -14.61 -3.69
N GLY A 68 0.96 -15.81 -3.93
CA GLY A 68 0.47 -16.70 -4.96
C GLY A 68 -1.01 -17.05 -4.78
N ASP A 69 -1.42 -17.41 -3.56
CA ASP A 69 -2.82 -17.76 -3.27
C ASP A 69 -3.75 -16.56 -3.52
N ILE A 70 -3.25 -15.32 -3.28
CA ILE A 70 -4.03 -14.12 -3.55
C ILE A 70 -4.21 -13.92 -5.05
N LEU A 71 -3.15 -14.07 -5.86
CA LEU A 71 -3.23 -13.91 -7.31
C LEU A 71 -4.09 -15.00 -7.95
N ASP A 72 -4.00 -16.24 -7.49
CA ASP A 72 -4.84 -17.34 -7.96
C ASP A 72 -6.32 -17.08 -7.68
N ALA A 73 -6.63 -16.61 -6.46
CA ALA A 73 -8.00 -16.23 -6.08
C ALA A 73 -8.55 -15.07 -6.93
N MET A 74 -7.71 -14.05 -7.20
CA MET A 74 -8.11 -12.93 -8.05
C MET A 74 -8.30 -13.37 -9.50
N ALA A 75 -7.42 -14.23 -10.05
CA ALA A 75 -7.56 -14.77 -11.40
C ALA A 75 -8.81 -15.64 -11.54
N GLU A 76 -9.12 -16.49 -10.55
CA GLU A 76 -10.36 -17.27 -10.52
C GLU A 76 -11.58 -16.35 -10.54
N TYR A 77 -11.56 -15.27 -9.74
CA TYR A 77 -12.65 -14.29 -9.75
C TYR A 77 -12.80 -13.62 -11.12
N CYS A 78 -11.72 -13.09 -11.68
CA CYS A 78 -11.74 -12.39 -12.96
C CYS A 78 -12.24 -13.26 -14.12
N THR A 79 -11.93 -14.55 -14.11
CA THR A 79 -12.27 -15.45 -15.21
C THR A 79 -13.67 -16.06 -15.06
N ARG A 80 -14.10 -16.41 -13.85
CA ARG A 80 -15.30 -17.22 -13.59
C ARG A 80 -16.44 -16.48 -12.92
N CYS A 81 -16.17 -15.47 -12.09
CA CYS A 81 -17.17 -14.86 -11.21
C CYS A 81 -17.52 -13.41 -11.57
N SER A 82 -16.59 -12.67 -12.17
CA SER A 82 -16.77 -11.24 -12.46
C SER A 82 -17.80 -11.00 -13.56
N THR A 83 -18.69 -10.04 -13.33
CA THR A 83 -19.60 -9.46 -14.34
C THR A 83 -18.95 -8.28 -15.06
N GLU A 84 -17.99 -7.60 -14.44
CA GLU A 84 -17.25 -6.46 -14.96
C GLU A 84 -15.75 -6.81 -15.08
N LYS A 85 -15.44 -7.76 -16.00
CA LYS A 85 -14.09 -8.35 -16.12
C LYS A 85 -12.98 -7.33 -16.31
N ALA A 86 -13.23 -6.26 -17.08
CA ALA A 86 -12.24 -5.19 -17.28
C ALA A 86 -11.91 -4.48 -15.97
N ILE A 87 -12.90 -4.16 -15.14
CA ILE A 87 -12.71 -3.53 -13.82
C ILE A 87 -11.94 -4.48 -12.92
N ALA A 88 -12.37 -5.74 -12.81
CA ALA A 88 -11.75 -6.74 -11.94
C ALA A 88 -10.27 -6.98 -12.29
N ARG A 89 -9.95 -7.16 -13.58
CA ARG A 89 -8.56 -7.34 -14.06
C ARG A 89 -7.71 -6.08 -13.83
N SER A 90 -8.28 -4.90 -14.09
CA SER A 90 -7.61 -3.62 -13.84
C SER A 90 -7.25 -3.45 -12.37
N TYR A 91 -8.18 -3.79 -11.46
CA TYR A 91 -7.91 -3.79 -10.02
C TYR A 91 -6.80 -4.78 -9.64
N ALA A 92 -6.83 -6.00 -10.20
CA ALA A 92 -5.78 -7.00 -9.95
C ALA A 92 -4.41 -6.49 -10.42
N TYR A 93 -4.32 -5.80 -11.55
CA TYR A 93 -3.07 -5.17 -12.00
C TYR A 93 -2.56 -4.15 -10.97
N GLY A 94 -3.44 -3.26 -10.51
CA GLY A 94 -3.09 -2.30 -9.45
C GLY A 94 -2.62 -3.00 -8.16
N PHE A 95 -3.29 -4.07 -7.76
CA PHE A 95 -2.90 -4.88 -6.59
C PHE A 95 -1.51 -5.51 -6.76
N ILE A 96 -1.18 -5.97 -7.97
CA ILE A 96 0.15 -6.50 -8.29
C ILE A 96 1.21 -5.40 -8.20
N LEU A 97 0.90 -4.17 -8.66
CA LEU A 97 1.79 -3.02 -8.50
C LEU A 97 2.06 -2.72 -7.03
N HIS A 98 1.03 -2.74 -6.19
CA HIS A 98 1.18 -2.62 -4.73
C HIS A 98 2.11 -3.71 -4.19
N TYR A 99 1.83 -4.96 -4.48
CA TYR A 99 2.63 -6.08 -4.01
C TYR A 99 4.10 -5.99 -4.44
N ALA A 100 4.35 -5.68 -5.72
CA ALA A 100 5.69 -5.58 -6.26
C ALA A 100 6.53 -4.51 -5.56
N LEU A 101 5.91 -3.36 -5.28
CA LEU A 101 6.57 -2.26 -4.59
C LEU A 101 6.83 -2.59 -3.12
N ASP A 102 5.82 -3.13 -2.43
CA ASP A 102 5.92 -3.51 -1.02
C ASP A 102 7.04 -4.52 -0.77
N ARG A 103 7.04 -5.64 -1.49
CA ARG A 103 8.06 -6.67 -1.29
C ARG A 103 9.49 -6.18 -1.53
N GLN A 104 9.64 -5.15 -2.38
CA GLN A 104 10.94 -4.56 -2.71
C GLN A 104 11.38 -3.52 -1.67
N CYS A 105 10.46 -2.69 -1.18
CA CYS A 105 10.76 -1.53 -0.35
C CYS A 105 10.64 -1.80 1.15
N HIS A 106 9.72 -2.64 1.60
CA HIS A 106 9.50 -2.89 3.03
C HIS A 106 10.74 -3.38 3.81
N PRO A 107 11.61 -4.26 3.26
CA PRO A 107 12.83 -4.63 3.96
C PRO A 107 13.71 -3.42 4.34
N PHE A 108 13.75 -2.42 3.47
CA PHE A 108 14.44 -1.14 3.74
C PHE A 108 13.70 -0.31 4.80
N VAL A 109 12.37 -0.18 4.68
CA VAL A 109 11.55 0.57 5.65
C VAL A 109 11.70 -0.01 7.05
N TYR A 110 11.69 -1.34 7.18
CA TYR A 110 11.92 -2.00 8.47
C TYR A 110 13.34 -1.83 8.99
N ALA A 111 14.35 -1.83 8.12
CA ALA A 111 15.73 -1.54 8.51
C ALA A 111 15.86 -0.11 9.07
N LYS A 112 15.26 0.88 8.41
CA LYS A 112 15.23 2.28 8.87
C LYS A 112 14.41 2.45 10.15
N GLN A 113 13.28 1.76 10.27
CA GLN A 113 12.51 1.72 11.52
C GLN A 113 13.35 1.21 12.70
N GLN A 114 14.13 0.14 12.49
CA GLN A 114 14.99 -0.42 13.52
C GLN A 114 16.15 0.53 13.86
N GLU A 115 16.81 1.11 12.86
CA GLU A 115 17.86 2.12 13.05
C GLU A 115 17.36 3.30 13.91
N LEU A 116 16.15 3.80 13.64
CA LEU A 116 15.54 4.87 14.42
C LEU A 116 15.20 4.44 15.85
N ALA A 117 14.76 3.20 16.05
CA ALA A 117 14.50 2.67 17.37
C ALA A 117 15.80 2.52 18.18
N ASP A 118 16.85 2.00 17.56
CA ASP A 118 18.16 1.77 18.17
C ASP A 118 18.89 3.08 18.49
N SER A 119 18.57 4.18 17.77
CA SER A 119 19.08 5.52 18.06
C SER A 119 18.45 6.18 19.30
N GLY A 120 17.61 5.44 20.04
CA GLY A 120 16.99 5.92 21.29
C GLY A 120 15.71 6.72 21.10
N SER A 121 15.05 6.62 19.94
CA SER A 121 13.74 7.26 19.74
C SER A 121 12.70 6.70 20.73
N PRO A 122 11.98 7.57 21.48
CA PRO A 122 10.95 7.11 22.41
C PRO A 122 9.65 6.68 21.71
N LEU A 123 9.55 6.85 20.38
CA LEU A 123 8.33 6.60 19.63
C LEU A 123 8.06 5.10 19.47
N HIS A 124 6.79 4.75 19.43
CA HIS A 124 6.37 3.38 19.11
C HIS A 124 6.85 2.98 17.71
N LYS A 125 7.22 1.70 17.54
CA LYS A 125 7.78 1.18 16.27
C LYS A 125 6.88 1.48 15.06
N SER A 126 5.55 1.42 15.20
CA SER A 126 4.64 1.78 14.10
C SER A 126 4.68 3.26 13.74
N ALA A 127 4.95 4.16 14.69
CA ALA A 127 5.12 5.58 14.39
C ALA A 127 6.42 5.83 13.62
N LEU A 128 7.50 5.14 13.98
CA LEU A 128 8.78 5.21 13.24
C LEU A 128 8.63 4.70 11.81
N HIS A 129 7.92 3.58 11.62
CA HIS A 129 7.58 3.05 10.32
C HIS A 129 6.84 4.08 9.46
N ASN A 130 5.76 4.65 10.00
CA ASN A 130 4.97 5.66 9.31
C ASN A 130 5.80 6.90 8.94
N ILE A 131 6.71 7.35 9.83
CA ILE A 131 7.59 8.51 9.55
C ILE A 131 8.44 8.26 8.31
N VAL A 132 9.02 7.07 8.18
CA VAL A 132 9.82 6.72 7.00
C VAL A 132 8.95 6.77 5.75
N GLU A 133 7.81 6.09 5.75
CA GLU A 133 6.91 6.01 4.60
C GLU A 133 6.32 7.36 4.20
N MET A 134 5.84 8.16 5.18
CA MET A 134 5.30 9.49 4.89
C MET A 134 6.38 10.46 4.38
N SER A 135 7.62 10.25 4.78
CA SER A 135 8.76 11.00 4.24
C SER A 135 9.00 10.66 2.78
N MET A 136 8.94 9.37 2.41
CA MET A 136 9.10 8.95 1.01
C MET A 136 7.93 9.42 0.15
N ASP A 137 6.70 9.36 0.66
CA ASP A 137 5.52 9.93 0.00
C ASP A 137 5.74 11.42 -0.32
N ALA A 138 6.22 12.19 0.67
CA ALA A 138 6.44 13.62 0.50
C ALA A 138 7.50 13.92 -0.57
N VAL A 139 8.62 13.20 -0.54
CA VAL A 139 9.70 13.39 -1.52
C VAL A 139 9.24 13.01 -2.93
N LEU A 140 8.55 11.87 -3.09
CA LEU A 140 8.07 11.44 -4.41
C LEU A 140 6.98 12.35 -4.97
N LEU A 141 6.07 12.87 -4.15
CA LEU A 141 5.08 13.86 -4.57
C LEU A 141 5.77 15.12 -5.13
N HIS A 142 6.82 15.57 -4.47
CA HIS A 142 7.57 16.74 -4.93
C HIS A 142 8.35 16.43 -6.21
N GLU A 143 9.14 15.35 -6.23
CA GLU A 143 10.07 15.07 -7.33
C GLU A 143 9.37 14.53 -8.60
N LYS A 144 8.25 13.80 -8.45
CA LYS A 144 7.57 13.14 -9.57
C LYS A 144 6.31 13.85 -10.05
N LEU A 145 5.58 14.48 -9.13
CA LEU A 145 4.34 15.20 -9.46
C LEU A 145 4.49 16.71 -9.35
N HIS A 146 5.70 17.21 -9.03
CA HIS A 146 6.00 18.64 -8.91
C HIS A 146 5.08 19.38 -7.93
N ILE A 147 4.74 18.70 -6.82
CA ILE A 147 3.91 19.27 -5.76
C ILE A 147 4.82 20.01 -4.78
N ASP A 148 4.79 21.34 -4.76
CA ASP A 148 5.64 22.17 -3.90
C ASP A 148 5.46 21.87 -2.41
N ASP A 149 4.23 21.73 -1.96
CA ASP A 149 3.90 21.32 -0.59
C ASP A 149 3.16 19.98 -0.61
N PRO A 150 3.85 18.87 -0.29
CA PRO A 150 3.26 17.54 -0.30
C PRO A 150 2.03 17.36 0.59
N ARG A 151 1.85 18.23 1.61
CA ARG A 151 0.70 18.21 2.51
C ARG A 151 -0.60 18.63 1.81
N CYS A 152 -0.49 19.35 0.69
CA CYS A 152 -1.63 19.81 -0.09
C CYS A 152 -2.25 18.71 -0.97
N PHE A 153 -1.49 17.65 -1.29
CA PHE A 153 -1.99 16.59 -2.14
C PHE A 153 -3.13 15.81 -1.47
N ASP A 154 -4.25 15.65 -2.19
CA ASP A 154 -5.39 14.87 -1.71
C ASP A 154 -5.24 13.39 -2.10
N THR A 155 -4.77 12.58 -1.18
CA THR A 155 -4.59 11.13 -1.39
C THR A 155 -5.92 10.41 -1.64
N ALA A 156 -7.05 11.00 -1.30
CA ALA A 156 -8.37 10.42 -1.53
C ALA A 156 -8.72 10.23 -3.01
N VAL A 157 -7.97 10.86 -3.93
CA VAL A 157 -8.09 10.64 -5.39
C VAL A 157 -7.79 9.19 -5.80
N THR A 158 -7.09 8.43 -4.96
CA THR A 158 -6.80 7.00 -5.20
C THR A 158 -8.02 6.10 -5.07
N VAL A 159 -9.09 6.58 -4.45
CA VAL A 159 -10.36 5.86 -4.33
C VAL A 159 -11.43 6.58 -5.16
N PRO A 160 -11.89 6.00 -6.27
CA PRO A 160 -12.88 6.62 -7.15
C PRO A 160 -14.25 6.78 -6.46
N ASP A 161 -15.12 7.57 -7.08
CA ASP A 161 -16.52 7.69 -6.68
C ASP A 161 -17.44 6.81 -7.53
N ASP A 162 -16.93 6.17 -8.59
CA ASP A 162 -17.70 5.32 -9.50
C ASP A 162 -18.28 4.11 -8.77
N PRO A 163 -19.62 3.98 -8.63
CA PRO A 163 -20.24 2.86 -7.95
C PRO A 163 -19.93 1.51 -8.60
N ALA A 164 -19.81 1.45 -9.93
CA ALA A 164 -19.53 0.20 -10.65
C ALA A 164 -18.14 -0.34 -10.27
N VAL A 165 -17.13 0.55 -10.21
CA VAL A 165 -15.79 0.18 -9.77
C VAL A 165 -15.79 -0.26 -8.31
N LEU A 166 -16.43 0.52 -7.42
CA LEU A 166 -16.46 0.20 -5.99
C LEU A 166 -17.18 -1.12 -5.70
N ASP A 167 -18.29 -1.39 -6.38
CA ASP A 167 -19.09 -2.60 -6.17
C ASP A 167 -18.40 -3.84 -6.72
N GLU A 168 -17.77 -3.75 -7.91
CA GLU A 168 -17.01 -4.87 -8.47
C GLU A 168 -15.78 -5.20 -7.62
N VAL A 169 -15.01 -4.19 -7.23
CA VAL A 169 -13.85 -4.37 -6.36
C VAL A 169 -14.24 -4.93 -4.99
N ALA A 170 -15.38 -4.51 -4.44
CA ALA A 170 -15.88 -5.05 -3.17
C ALA A 170 -16.22 -6.55 -3.28
N ARG A 171 -16.84 -6.99 -4.39
CA ARG A 171 -17.11 -8.41 -4.66
C ARG A 171 -15.82 -9.21 -4.81
N LEU A 172 -14.85 -8.69 -5.59
CA LEU A 172 -13.55 -9.31 -5.77
C LEU A 172 -12.81 -9.47 -4.44
N LEU A 173 -12.73 -8.41 -3.64
CA LEU A 173 -12.11 -8.46 -2.30
C LEU A 173 -12.79 -9.46 -1.38
N SER A 174 -14.13 -9.51 -1.38
CA SER A 174 -14.89 -10.47 -0.56
C SER A 174 -14.58 -11.91 -0.97
N PHE A 175 -14.53 -12.19 -2.28
CA PHE A 175 -14.14 -13.48 -2.82
C PHE A 175 -12.71 -13.85 -2.43
N THR A 176 -11.75 -12.95 -2.68
CA THR A 176 -10.34 -13.17 -2.37
C THR A 176 -10.11 -13.43 -0.87
N VAL A 177 -10.75 -12.66 0.00
CA VAL A 177 -10.67 -12.86 1.46
C VAL A 177 -11.22 -14.23 1.85
N TYR A 178 -12.33 -14.67 1.25
CA TYR A 178 -12.87 -16.00 1.51
C TYR A 178 -11.92 -17.10 1.05
N ARG A 179 -11.42 -17.03 -0.18
CA ARG A 179 -10.54 -18.04 -0.77
C ARG A 179 -9.21 -18.17 0.00
N VAL A 180 -8.59 -17.05 0.35
CA VAL A 180 -7.25 -17.02 0.97
C VAL A 180 -7.30 -17.20 2.47
N LEU A 181 -8.28 -16.59 3.15
CA LEU A 181 -8.31 -16.56 4.62
C LEU A 181 -9.40 -17.44 5.25
N GLY A 182 -10.26 -18.10 4.44
CA GLY A 182 -11.42 -18.86 4.91
C GLY A 182 -12.46 -18.00 5.65
N LYS A 183 -12.37 -16.65 5.52
CA LYS A 183 -13.22 -15.73 6.27
C LYS A 183 -14.31 -15.14 5.38
N ARG A 184 -15.55 -15.29 5.77
CA ARG A 184 -16.67 -14.60 5.11
C ARG A 184 -16.58 -13.10 5.37
N LEU A 185 -16.46 -12.31 4.31
CA LEU A 185 -16.55 -10.86 4.28
C LEU A 185 -17.75 -10.50 3.38
N GLN A 186 -18.66 -9.68 3.88
CA GLN A 186 -19.77 -9.22 3.03
C GLN A 186 -19.25 -8.16 2.03
N PRO A 187 -19.71 -8.16 0.77
CA PRO A 187 -19.34 -7.11 -0.20
C PRO A 187 -19.63 -5.70 0.32
N THR A 188 -20.69 -5.52 1.11
CA THR A 188 -21.00 -4.24 1.76
C THR A 188 -19.93 -3.79 2.75
N ASP A 189 -19.33 -4.72 3.52
CA ASP A 189 -18.23 -4.40 4.42
C ASP A 189 -16.93 -4.13 3.64
N ALA A 190 -16.66 -4.85 2.55
CA ALA A 190 -15.54 -4.57 1.66
C ALA A 190 -15.70 -3.17 1.02
N ARG A 191 -16.88 -2.86 0.47
CA ARG A 191 -17.18 -1.52 -0.07
C ARG A 191 -17.01 -0.42 0.99
N ARG A 192 -17.44 -0.71 2.23
CA ARG A 192 -17.26 0.20 3.35
C ARG A 192 -15.78 0.45 3.64
N ALA A 193 -14.90 -0.57 3.54
CA ALA A 193 -13.46 -0.39 3.72
C ALA A 193 -12.89 0.60 2.70
N LEU A 194 -13.32 0.53 1.43
CA LEU A 194 -12.91 1.48 0.39
C LEU A 194 -13.35 2.91 0.71
N THR A 195 -14.61 3.11 1.06
CA THR A 195 -15.14 4.45 1.37
C THR A 195 -14.61 5.02 2.67
N ASP A 196 -14.38 4.19 3.70
CA ASP A 196 -13.74 4.62 4.94
C ASP A 196 -12.29 5.06 4.67
N THR A 197 -11.57 4.34 3.80
CA THR A 197 -10.21 4.72 3.37
C THR A 197 -10.21 6.10 2.74
N LYS A 198 -11.12 6.36 1.79
CA LYS A 198 -11.27 7.69 1.17
C LYS A 198 -11.52 8.79 2.20
N THR A 199 -12.44 8.52 3.13
CA THR A 199 -12.79 9.47 4.19
C THR A 199 -11.60 9.76 5.10
N MET A 200 -10.88 8.71 5.52
CA MET A 200 -9.73 8.86 6.41
C MET A 200 -8.55 9.57 5.73
N GLN A 201 -8.32 9.31 4.44
CA GLN A 201 -7.30 10.03 3.68
C GLN A 201 -7.60 11.53 3.58
N ARG A 202 -8.87 11.92 3.38
CA ARG A 202 -9.28 13.33 3.45
C ARG A 202 -9.06 13.93 4.83
N LEU A 203 -9.34 13.17 5.89
CA LEU A 203 -9.10 13.60 7.27
C LEU A 203 -7.61 13.74 7.59
N LEU A 204 -6.74 12.90 7.02
CA LEU A 204 -5.29 12.96 7.21
C LEU A 204 -4.61 14.05 6.36
N ARG A 205 -5.29 14.67 5.39
CA ARG A 205 -4.76 15.83 4.66
C ARG A 205 -4.59 17.01 5.61
N ASP A 206 -3.38 17.55 5.69
CA ASP A 206 -3.01 18.65 6.61
C ASP A 206 -2.29 19.79 5.87
N ALA A 207 -2.97 20.37 4.89
CA ALA A 207 -2.41 21.37 3.98
C ALA A 207 -1.76 22.59 4.66
N ASN A 208 -2.30 23.00 5.81
CA ASN A 208 -1.79 24.17 6.57
C ASN A 208 -0.97 23.80 7.82
N GLY A 209 -0.79 22.51 8.12
CA GLY A 209 -0.06 22.04 9.30
C GLY A 209 -0.79 22.21 10.63
N SER A 210 -2.08 22.59 10.61
CA SER A 210 -2.86 22.80 11.84
C SER A 210 -3.11 21.50 12.59
N LYS A 211 -3.40 20.41 11.86
CA LYS A 211 -3.66 19.10 12.48
C LYS A 211 -2.40 18.57 13.16
N ALA A 212 -1.23 18.65 12.49
CA ALA A 212 0.04 18.27 13.07
C ALA A 212 0.32 19.03 14.38
N ARG A 213 0.02 20.34 14.42
CA ARG A 213 0.25 21.17 15.61
C ARG A 213 -0.72 20.83 16.75
N ILE A 214 -2.02 20.77 16.46
CA ILE A 214 -3.05 20.55 17.51
C ILE A 214 -2.99 19.12 18.02
N VAL A 215 -3.04 18.13 17.11
CA VAL A 215 -3.01 16.71 17.49
C VAL A 215 -1.67 16.35 18.12
N GLY A 216 -0.54 16.84 17.56
CA GLY A 216 0.78 16.61 18.14
C GLY A 216 0.96 17.17 19.54
N GLY A 217 0.32 18.31 19.85
CA GLY A 217 0.27 18.85 21.22
C GLY A 217 -0.47 17.90 22.18
N ILE A 218 -1.66 17.43 21.76
CA ILE A 218 -2.46 16.48 22.54
C ILE A 218 -1.70 15.15 22.74
N GLU A 219 -1.11 14.62 21.69
CA GLU A 219 -0.33 13.38 21.73
C GLU A 219 0.89 13.49 22.66
N THR A 220 1.50 14.66 22.73
CA THR A 220 2.64 14.88 23.64
C THR A 220 2.19 14.79 25.10
N ILE A 221 1.03 15.33 25.44
CA ILE A 221 0.45 15.23 26.79
C ILE A 221 0.03 13.79 27.11
N LEU A 222 -0.54 13.06 26.14
CA LEU A 222 -1.05 11.71 26.33
C LEU A 222 0.01 10.62 26.14
N SER A 223 1.22 10.96 25.74
CA SER A 223 2.28 9.99 25.38
C SER A 223 2.58 8.94 26.47
N PRO A 224 2.57 9.27 27.79
CA PRO A 224 2.78 8.26 28.82
C PRO A 224 1.70 7.17 28.87
N PHE A 225 0.49 7.48 28.40
CA PHE A 225 -0.66 6.57 28.43
C PHE A 225 -0.86 5.81 27.12
N THR A 226 -0.29 6.28 26.00
CA THR A 226 -0.48 5.71 24.67
C THR A 226 0.73 4.90 24.16
N GLY A 227 1.73 4.66 25.03
CA GLY A 227 2.96 3.96 24.62
C GLY A 227 3.70 4.67 23.49
N ASN A 228 3.63 6.01 23.47
CA ASN A 228 4.25 6.85 22.43
C ASN A 228 3.79 6.56 20.99
N PHE A 229 2.60 6.00 20.81
CA PHE A 229 1.95 5.96 19.52
C PHE A 229 1.58 7.38 19.08
N ARG A 230 1.82 7.72 17.81
CA ARG A 230 1.54 9.05 17.26
C ARG A 230 0.73 8.95 15.97
N LEU A 231 -0.50 9.46 15.98
CA LEU A 231 -1.32 9.62 14.77
C LEU A 231 -0.68 10.63 13.80
N THR A 232 -0.01 11.67 14.34
CA THR A 232 0.72 12.65 13.55
C THR A 232 1.85 12.05 12.73
N SER A 233 2.33 10.84 13.07
CA SER A 233 3.29 10.10 12.23
C SER A 233 2.73 9.71 10.85
N MET A 234 1.40 9.72 10.69
CA MET A 234 0.71 9.45 9.44
C MET A 234 0.53 10.69 8.56
N LEU A 235 1.00 11.86 9.01
CA LEU A 235 0.93 13.10 8.26
C LEU A 235 2.24 13.31 7.48
N ARG A 236 2.12 13.77 6.24
CA ARG A 236 3.30 14.07 5.42
C ARG A 236 4.07 15.26 5.97
N PRO A 237 5.42 15.17 6.04
CA PRO A 237 6.25 16.30 6.47
C PRO A 237 6.27 17.39 5.38
N LYS A 238 6.46 18.64 5.82
CA LYS A 238 6.75 19.77 4.93
C LYS A 238 8.24 19.84 4.57
N ASP A 239 9.09 19.52 5.53
CA ASP A 239 10.56 19.60 5.41
C ASP A 239 11.08 18.43 4.57
N LEU A 240 11.28 18.68 3.28
CA LEU A 240 11.73 17.68 2.32
C LEU A 240 13.21 17.30 2.54
N GLU A 241 14.04 18.22 3.00
CA GLU A 241 15.46 17.93 3.25
C GLU A 241 15.63 16.96 4.44
N LYS A 242 14.78 17.13 5.45
CA LYS A 242 14.69 16.16 6.54
C LYS A 242 14.10 14.83 6.07
N ALA A 243 13.07 14.87 5.22
CA ALA A 243 12.44 13.68 4.67
C ALA A 243 13.41 12.83 3.84
N LYS A 244 14.21 13.46 2.98
CA LYS A 244 15.23 12.78 2.15
C LYS A 244 16.23 11.96 2.96
N LYS A 245 16.57 12.38 4.18
CA LYS A 245 17.50 11.63 5.06
C LYS A 245 17.02 10.22 5.39
N TYR A 246 15.71 9.99 5.40
CA TYR A 246 15.15 8.64 5.61
C TYR A 246 15.26 7.74 4.38
N GLY A 247 15.49 8.31 3.20
CA GLY A 247 15.57 7.58 1.91
C GLY A 247 16.93 6.98 1.58
N ASN A 248 17.97 7.15 2.43
CA ASN A 248 19.34 6.67 2.18
C ASN A 248 19.93 7.19 0.86
N ILE A 249 19.75 8.46 0.55
CA ILE A 249 20.21 9.07 -0.72
C ILE A 249 21.73 9.01 -0.93
N GLU A 250 22.50 8.84 0.16
CA GLU A 250 23.96 8.70 0.14
C GLU A 250 24.41 7.25 -0.06
N ASN A 251 23.50 6.32 -0.29
CA ASN A 251 23.77 4.89 -0.50
C ASN A 251 24.65 4.26 0.60
N ARG A 252 24.43 4.65 1.85
CA ARG A 252 25.11 4.07 3.02
C ARG A 252 24.71 2.61 3.21
N ASN A 253 25.60 1.85 3.82
CA ASN A 253 25.34 0.45 4.15
C ASN A 253 24.15 0.29 5.08
N TRP A 254 23.27 -0.66 4.77
CA TRP A 254 22.20 -1.12 5.63
C TRP A 254 21.99 -2.63 5.52
N ARG A 255 21.29 -3.22 6.48
CA ARG A 255 20.98 -4.66 6.51
C ARG A 255 19.49 -4.86 6.66
N SER A 256 18.93 -5.77 5.84
CA SER A 256 17.56 -6.21 6.02
C SER A 256 17.45 -6.99 7.34
N PRO A 257 16.39 -6.76 8.15
CA PRO A 257 16.15 -7.62 9.33
C PRO A 257 15.77 -9.05 8.98
N TYR A 258 15.50 -9.35 7.70
CA TYR A 258 14.90 -10.60 7.26
C TYR A 258 15.79 -11.43 6.32
N ALA A 259 16.85 -10.85 5.80
CA ALA A 259 17.75 -11.52 4.87
C ALA A 259 19.21 -11.16 5.18
N PRO A 260 20.14 -12.10 5.02
CA PRO A 260 21.57 -11.83 5.21
C PRO A 260 22.11 -10.89 4.13
N GLY A 261 23.24 -10.26 4.43
CA GLY A 261 23.96 -9.40 3.49
C GLY A 261 23.87 -7.93 3.82
N VAL A 262 24.79 -7.16 3.23
CA VAL A 262 24.83 -5.71 3.30
C VAL A 262 24.28 -5.16 1.99
N ARG A 263 23.46 -4.16 2.07
CA ARG A 263 22.85 -3.45 0.94
C ARG A 263 23.20 -1.97 1.02
N THR A 264 23.15 -1.29 -0.11
CA THR A 264 23.47 0.13 -0.20
C THR A 264 22.37 0.94 -0.90
N GLU A 265 21.43 0.28 -1.57
CA GLU A 265 20.40 0.96 -2.35
C GLU A 265 19.62 1.96 -1.49
N SER A 266 19.35 3.12 -2.07
CA SER A 266 18.39 4.05 -1.53
C SER A 266 16.95 3.52 -1.72
N PHE A 267 15.99 4.11 -1.01
CA PHE A 267 14.56 3.84 -1.26
C PHE A 267 14.19 4.08 -2.72
N PHE A 268 14.75 5.12 -3.33
CA PHE A 268 14.48 5.48 -4.73
C PHE A 268 15.08 4.48 -5.73
N ASP A 269 16.20 3.85 -5.38
CA ASP A 269 16.75 2.73 -6.15
C ASP A 269 15.85 1.52 -6.08
N LEU A 270 15.38 1.17 -4.89
CA LEU A 270 14.44 0.06 -4.69
C LEU A 270 13.11 0.29 -5.41
N TYR A 271 12.59 1.52 -5.36
CA TYR A 271 11.41 1.93 -6.12
C TYR A 271 11.58 1.72 -7.63
N ARG A 272 12.75 2.10 -8.18
CA ARG A 272 13.04 1.86 -9.62
C ARG A 272 13.18 0.37 -9.92
N LEU A 273 13.87 -0.38 -9.08
CA LEU A 273 14.07 -1.82 -9.23
C LEU A 273 12.77 -2.62 -9.16
N ALA A 274 11.73 -2.11 -8.51
CA ALA A 274 10.42 -2.75 -8.46
C ALA A 274 9.66 -2.77 -9.80
N LYS A 275 9.99 -1.87 -10.76
CA LYS A 275 9.20 -1.67 -11.98
C LYS A 275 9.21 -2.88 -12.91
N ALA A 276 10.39 -3.42 -13.23
CA ALA A 276 10.49 -4.55 -14.14
C ALA A 276 9.83 -5.83 -13.57
N PRO A 277 10.06 -6.21 -12.29
CA PRO A 277 9.31 -7.30 -11.67
C PRO A 277 7.81 -7.08 -11.63
N ALA A 278 7.33 -5.84 -11.43
CA ALA A 278 5.90 -5.54 -11.46
C ALA A 278 5.27 -5.85 -12.81
N GLN A 279 5.89 -5.42 -13.90
CA GLN A 279 5.44 -5.69 -15.26
C GLN A 279 5.45 -7.19 -15.58
N GLU A 280 6.50 -7.91 -15.13
CA GLU A 280 6.58 -9.36 -15.32
C GLU A 280 5.47 -10.10 -14.56
N MET A 281 5.18 -9.68 -13.34
CA MET A 281 4.08 -10.27 -12.58
C MET A 281 2.71 -9.99 -13.19
N ILE A 282 2.49 -8.85 -13.84
CA ILE A 282 1.26 -8.57 -14.57
C ILE A 282 1.12 -9.52 -15.76
N ARG A 283 2.17 -9.71 -16.56
CA ARG A 283 2.18 -10.73 -17.63
C ARG A 283 1.97 -12.14 -17.07
N GLY A 284 2.57 -12.43 -15.92
CA GLY A 284 2.34 -13.67 -15.18
C GLY A 284 0.89 -13.86 -14.77
N PHE A 285 0.23 -12.81 -14.29
CA PHE A 285 -1.18 -12.86 -13.93
C PHE A 285 -2.09 -13.16 -15.13
N ASP A 286 -1.79 -12.61 -16.28
CA ASP A 286 -2.52 -12.93 -17.51
C ASP A 286 -2.38 -14.42 -17.88
N ARG A 287 -1.19 -15.00 -17.68
CA ARG A 287 -0.97 -16.45 -17.85
C ARG A 287 -1.70 -17.28 -16.80
N ILE A 288 -1.83 -16.79 -15.54
CA ILE A 288 -2.69 -17.46 -14.54
C ILE A 288 -4.15 -17.44 -15.02
N CYS A 289 -4.64 -16.31 -15.50
CA CYS A 289 -6.00 -16.22 -16.06
C CYS A 289 -6.24 -17.13 -17.25
N ALA A 290 -5.20 -17.40 -18.06
CA ALA A 290 -5.23 -18.35 -19.17
C ALA A 290 -5.09 -19.82 -18.75
N GLY A 291 -4.78 -20.09 -17.47
CA GLY A 291 -4.53 -21.45 -16.96
C GLY A 291 -3.19 -22.04 -17.33
N GLU A 292 -2.21 -21.22 -17.69
CA GLU A 292 -0.87 -21.62 -18.13
C GLU A 292 0.14 -21.75 -16.99
N THR A 293 -0.13 -21.11 -15.85
CA THR A 293 0.73 -21.09 -14.66
C THR A 293 -0.11 -20.81 -13.42
N ASP A 294 0.53 -20.78 -12.26
CA ASP A 294 -0.08 -20.44 -10.97
C ASP A 294 0.57 -19.23 -10.28
N GLY A 295 -0.07 -18.73 -9.25
CA GLY A 295 0.39 -17.58 -8.51
C GLY A 295 1.71 -17.83 -7.75
N ALA A 296 1.98 -19.07 -7.33
CA ALA A 296 3.23 -19.41 -6.65
C ALA A 296 4.42 -19.29 -7.60
N ALA A 297 4.28 -19.76 -8.85
CA ALA A 297 5.30 -19.62 -9.87
C ALA A 297 5.58 -18.15 -10.22
N VAL A 298 4.53 -17.31 -10.25
CA VAL A 298 4.65 -15.88 -10.59
C VAL A 298 5.27 -15.07 -9.45
N THR A 299 4.89 -15.33 -8.20
CA THR A 299 5.29 -14.52 -7.04
C THR A 299 6.48 -15.09 -6.28
N GLN A 300 6.80 -16.39 -6.49
CA GLN A 300 7.72 -17.16 -5.66
C GLN A 300 7.32 -17.10 -4.16
N ASN A 301 6.08 -16.77 -3.89
CA ASN A 301 5.54 -16.54 -2.55
C ASN A 301 6.41 -15.60 -1.68
N LEU A 302 7.09 -14.63 -2.29
CA LEU A 302 7.89 -13.65 -1.56
C LEU A 302 6.95 -12.68 -0.80
N SER A 303 7.16 -12.57 0.50
CA SER A 303 6.32 -11.77 1.40
C SER A 303 6.27 -10.29 1.01
N PHE A 304 5.09 -9.67 1.09
CA PHE A 304 4.91 -8.21 1.03
C PHE A 304 5.80 -7.45 2.03
N LEU A 305 6.00 -8.03 3.21
CA LEU A 305 6.62 -7.33 4.34
C LEU A 305 8.12 -7.56 4.42
N THR A 306 8.57 -8.73 4.04
CA THR A 306 9.94 -9.16 4.32
C THR A 306 10.77 -9.39 3.06
N GLY A 307 10.12 -9.53 1.90
CA GLY A 307 10.78 -9.86 0.64
C GLY A 307 11.38 -11.27 0.58
N VAL A 308 11.16 -12.09 1.62
CA VAL A 308 11.58 -13.50 1.66
C VAL A 308 10.36 -14.41 1.54
N GLU A 309 10.59 -15.67 1.19
CA GLU A 309 9.52 -16.65 0.96
C GLU A 309 8.64 -16.87 2.21
N VAL A 310 7.32 -16.86 2.01
CA VAL A 310 6.33 -17.23 3.03
C VAL A 310 6.21 -18.75 3.06
N LYS A 311 6.59 -19.35 4.17
CA LYS A 311 6.52 -20.80 4.39
C LYS A 311 5.08 -21.29 4.57
#